data_4ddadb8358049b9fc66509021d1540bd
#
_entry.id   4ddadb8358049b9fc66509021d1540bd
#
_cell.length_a   1.000
_cell.length_b   1.000
_cell.length_c   1.000
_cell.angle_alpha   90.00
_cell.angle_beta   90.00
_cell.angle_gamma   90.00
#
_symmetry.space_group_name_H-M   'P 1'
#
loop_
_entity.id
_entity.type
_entity.pdbx_description
1 polymer ?
#
loop_
_entity_poly.entity_id
_entity_poly.type
_entity_poly.pdbx_seq_one_letter_code
_entity_poly.pdbx_strand_id
1 'polypeptide(L)'
;MAAERRAFVQDQTGAKLSHVAQYSFDPAILPGNIENFAGVAQVPIGIAGPILIHGEHARGNSYVPMATTEGTLVASYNRGMRLLTECGGVKATVVEQAMQRAPVFICADAVEARDFGRWVNENLDAIRSAAEATTRRGKLVNIGQYQVGPLRYLRFNFTTADAAGQNLTSKATWAACEWIKSAFPGTLQYILSGGLDTDKKHSHVNMLLTRGRRVVAEAVLQRDLLNRLMGVDTKQLFYSRQIQATGLQGSSATTSAGRRLRKGNSCYRASPERSMCSPAPASTQPAEK
;
A
#
# COMPACT_ATOMS: atom_id res chain seq x y z
N MET A 1 -8.28 26.36 20.65
CA MET A 1 -7.14 25.44 20.45
C MET A 1 -6.63 25.39 19.00
N ALA A 2 -7.38 24.98 17.94
CA ALA A 2 -6.84 24.96 16.55
C ALA A 2 -6.52 26.36 16.01
N ALA A 3 -7.38 27.34 16.26
CA ALA A 3 -7.17 28.74 15.87
C ALA A 3 -5.95 29.36 16.56
N GLU A 4 -5.75 29.09 17.84
CA GLU A 4 -4.60 29.57 18.61
C GLU A 4 -3.29 29.00 18.07
N ARG A 5 -3.27 27.70 17.69
CA ARG A 5 -2.09 27.08 17.05
C ARG A 5 -1.79 27.72 15.71
N ARG A 6 -2.81 28.03 14.88
CA ARG A 6 -2.59 28.74 13.62
C ARG A 6 -2.06 30.15 13.86
N ALA A 7 -2.65 30.87 14.80
CA ALA A 7 -2.17 32.22 15.16
C ALA A 7 -0.71 32.20 15.62
N PHE A 8 -0.36 31.24 16.49
CA PHE A 8 1.03 31.04 16.92
C PHE A 8 1.99 30.79 15.74
N VAL A 9 1.62 29.86 14.84
CA VAL A 9 2.47 29.57 13.67
C VAL A 9 2.59 30.78 12.74
N GLN A 10 1.49 31.52 12.51
CA GLN A 10 1.50 32.73 11.69
C GLN A 10 2.41 33.82 12.30
N ASP A 11 2.33 34.01 13.61
CA ASP A 11 3.17 34.94 14.34
C ASP A 11 4.66 34.59 14.25
N GLN A 12 5.00 33.31 14.46
CA GLN A 12 6.38 32.83 14.44
C GLN A 12 7.01 32.76 13.04
N THR A 13 6.21 32.57 11.98
CA THR A 13 6.72 32.25 10.64
C THR A 13 6.35 33.27 9.57
N GLY A 14 5.39 34.14 9.83
CA GLY A 14 4.79 35.01 8.81
C GLY A 14 3.93 34.28 7.75
N ALA A 15 3.71 32.95 7.90
CA ALA A 15 2.99 32.15 6.93
C ALA A 15 1.49 32.50 6.90
N LYS A 16 0.91 32.60 5.71
CA LYS A 16 -0.55 32.81 5.53
C LYS A 16 -1.26 31.47 5.59
N LEU A 17 -2.08 31.22 6.62
CA LEU A 17 -2.81 29.96 6.85
C LEU A 17 -4.32 30.07 6.59
N SER A 18 -4.77 31.02 5.77
CA SER A 18 -6.20 31.27 5.51
C SER A 18 -6.94 30.04 4.97
N HIS A 19 -6.29 29.26 4.06
CA HIS A 19 -6.91 28.05 3.49
C HIS A 19 -6.85 26.83 4.42
N VAL A 20 -5.91 26.78 5.36
CA VAL A 20 -5.76 25.70 6.32
C VAL A 20 -6.90 25.69 7.34
N ALA A 21 -7.52 26.85 7.59
CA ALA A 21 -8.62 27.02 8.53
C ALA A 21 -9.98 26.54 7.99
N GLN A 22 -10.07 26.24 6.70
CA GLN A 22 -11.35 25.89 6.04
C GLN A 22 -11.54 24.37 6.04
N TYR A 23 -12.36 23.84 6.94
CA TYR A 23 -12.72 22.42 7.01
C TYR A 23 -14.19 22.27 7.42
N SER A 24 -14.83 21.18 6.98
CA SER A 24 -16.27 20.95 7.11
C SER A 24 -16.66 19.96 8.21
N PHE A 25 -15.72 19.48 9.01
CA PHE A 25 -15.97 18.52 10.09
C PHE A 25 -15.70 19.13 11.46
N ASP A 26 -16.29 18.56 12.51
CA ASP A 26 -16.01 18.94 13.88
C ASP A 26 -14.63 18.42 14.32
N PRO A 27 -13.70 19.29 14.74
CA PRO A 27 -12.40 18.85 15.27
C PRO A 27 -12.47 17.93 16.49
N ALA A 28 -13.59 17.87 17.19
CA ALA A 28 -13.78 16.98 18.33
C ALA A 28 -13.72 15.48 17.95
N ILE A 29 -13.88 15.13 16.69
CA ILE A 29 -13.75 13.74 16.21
C ILE A 29 -12.30 13.29 15.99
N LEU A 30 -11.33 14.18 16.09
CA LEU A 30 -9.94 13.92 15.72
C LEU A 30 -9.03 13.38 16.83
N PRO A 31 -9.37 13.45 18.13
CA PRO A 31 -8.52 12.87 19.18
C PRO A 31 -8.17 11.41 18.88
N GLY A 32 -6.87 11.08 18.93
CA GLY A 32 -6.35 9.76 18.56
C GLY A 32 -6.07 9.55 17.06
N ASN A 33 -6.46 10.49 16.19
CA ASN A 33 -6.13 10.45 14.77
C ASN A 33 -4.98 11.41 14.40
N ILE A 34 -4.98 12.59 15.02
CA ILE A 34 -3.92 13.60 14.83
C ILE A 34 -3.74 14.42 16.09
N GLU A 35 -2.52 14.64 16.50
CA GLU A 35 -2.12 15.51 17.60
C GLU A 35 -1.95 16.95 17.09
N ASN A 36 -2.16 17.91 17.98
CA ASN A 36 -1.92 19.34 17.71
C ASN A 36 -2.62 19.85 16.45
N PHE A 37 -3.83 19.37 16.17
CA PHE A 37 -4.58 19.77 15.00
C PHE A 37 -4.61 21.29 14.82
N ALA A 38 -4.18 21.77 13.67
CA ALA A 38 -4.17 23.18 13.29
C ALA A 38 -5.10 23.51 12.12
N GLY A 39 -5.44 22.51 11.31
CA GLY A 39 -6.29 22.68 10.14
C GLY A 39 -6.07 21.58 9.11
N VAL A 40 -6.47 21.80 7.86
CA VAL A 40 -6.45 20.79 6.79
C VAL A 40 -5.64 21.27 5.59
N ALA A 41 -5.04 20.32 4.89
CA ALA A 41 -4.59 20.53 3.51
C ALA A 41 -5.73 20.13 2.56
N GLN A 42 -6.01 20.97 1.57
CA GLN A 42 -7.02 20.69 0.54
C GLN A 42 -6.33 20.07 -0.67
N VAL A 43 -6.76 18.88 -1.04
CA VAL A 43 -6.28 18.17 -2.23
C VAL A 43 -7.47 18.00 -3.19
N PRO A 44 -7.37 18.48 -4.45
CA PRO A 44 -8.45 18.34 -5.42
C PRO A 44 -8.70 16.86 -5.73
N ILE A 45 -9.97 16.52 -5.99
CA ILE A 45 -10.41 15.16 -6.35
C ILE A 45 -10.94 15.18 -7.78
N GLY A 46 -10.33 14.36 -8.65
CA GLY A 46 -10.85 14.02 -9.96
C GLY A 46 -11.54 12.66 -9.97
N ILE A 47 -12.41 12.41 -10.92
CA ILE A 47 -13.08 11.12 -11.12
C ILE A 47 -12.50 10.42 -12.33
N ALA A 48 -11.96 9.22 -12.13
CA ALA A 48 -11.51 8.33 -13.18
C ALA A 48 -12.55 7.21 -13.41
N GLY A 49 -12.74 6.81 -14.66
CA GLY A 49 -13.67 5.73 -15.03
C GLY A 49 -14.65 6.12 -16.14
N PRO A 50 -15.62 5.22 -16.48
CA PRO A 50 -15.79 3.92 -15.81
C PRO A 50 -14.74 2.90 -16.19
N ILE A 51 -14.50 1.95 -15.28
CA ILE A 51 -13.82 0.69 -15.58
C ILE A 51 -14.79 -0.48 -15.37
N LEU A 52 -14.89 -1.35 -16.36
CA LEU A 52 -15.68 -2.58 -16.26
C LEU A 52 -14.87 -3.65 -15.53
N ILE A 53 -15.40 -4.13 -14.42
CA ILE A 53 -14.75 -5.14 -13.56
C ILE A 53 -15.58 -6.42 -13.54
N HIS A 54 -14.90 -7.56 -13.70
CA HIS A 54 -15.42 -8.92 -13.53
C HIS A 54 -14.66 -9.57 -12.37
N GLY A 55 -14.97 -9.19 -11.15
CA GLY A 55 -14.29 -9.68 -9.95
C GLY A 55 -15.21 -10.46 -9.03
N GLU A 56 -14.63 -11.08 -8.03
CA GLU A 56 -15.36 -11.82 -7.00
C GLU A 56 -16.13 -10.87 -6.07
N HIS A 57 -15.54 -9.72 -5.77
CA HIS A 57 -16.06 -8.73 -4.80
C HIS A 57 -16.54 -7.44 -5.47
N ALA A 58 -16.26 -7.23 -6.75
CA ALA A 58 -16.70 -6.08 -7.52
C ALA A 58 -17.07 -6.49 -8.93
N ARG A 59 -18.26 -6.11 -9.40
CA ARG A 59 -18.75 -6.40 -10.75
C ARG A 59 -19.44 -5.19 -11.34
N GLY A 60 -19.27 -5.01 -12.65
CA GLY A 60 -19.88 -3.90 -13.39
C GLY A 60 -18.98 -2.68 -13.50
N ASN A 61 -19.54 -1.56 -13.91
CA ASN A 61 -18.83 -0.32 -14.10
C ASN A 61 -18.54 0.37 -12.76
N SER A 62 -17.28 0.77 -12.57
CA SER A 62 -16.82 1.44 -11.37
C SER A 62 -16.13 2.75 -11.69
N TYR A 63 -16.36 3.77 -10.87
CA TYR A 63 -15.67 5.05 -10.92
C TYR A 63 -14.74 5.19 -9.72
N VAL A 64 -13.58 5.79 -9.93
CA VAL A 64 -12.54 5.93 -8.91
C VAL A 64 -12.27 7.39 -8.61
N PRO A 65 -12.58 7.87 -7.38
CA PRO A 65 -12.15 9.19 -6.95
C PRO A 65 -10.63 9.19 -6.73
N MET A 66 -9.96 10.18 -7.27
CA MET A 66 -8.51 10.32 -7.21
C MET A 66 -8.14 11.69 -6.65
N ALA A 67 -7.68 11.72 -5.41
CA ALA A 67 -7.10 12.91 -4.79
C ALA A 67 -5.66 13.09 -5.26
N THR A 68 -5.39 14.17 -6.01
CA THR A 68 -4.06 14.40 -6.58
C THR A 68 -3.83 15.85 -6.94
N THR A 69 -2.57 16.29 -6.85
CA THR A 69 -2.07 17.53 -7.45
C THR A 69 -1.21 17.28 -8.68
N GLU A 70 -1.07 16.02 -9.09
CA GLU A 70 -0.29 15.63 -10.26
C GLU A 70 -1.08 15.86 -11.55
N GLY A 71 -0.61 16.78 -12.40
CA GLY A 71 -1.23 17.07 -13.69
C GLY A 71 -1.33 15.84 -14.58
N THR A 72 -2.38 15.76 -15.39
CA THR A 72 -2.70 14.67 -16.33
C THR A 72 -2.89 13.27 -15.74
N LEU A 73 -2.72 13.07 -14.41
CA LEU A 73 -2.87 11.76 -13.79
C LEU A 73 -4.24 11.15 -14.04
N VAL A 74 -5.31 11.89 -13.74
CA VAL A 74 -6.70 11.41 -13.92
C VAL A 74 -7.01 11.11 -15.39
N ALA A 75 -6.57 11.98 -16.32
CA ALA A 75 -6.75 11.76 -17.77
C ALA A 75 -6.02 10.48 -18.24
N SER A 76 -4.84 10.24 -17.73
CA SER A 76 -4.05 9.04 -18.02
C SER A 76 -4.75 7.75 -17.54
N TYR A 77 -5.29 7.76 -16.31
CA TYR A 77 -6.10 6.65 -15.81
C TYR A 77 -7.37 6.44 -16.64
N ASN A 78 -8.10 7.53 -16.99
CA ASN A 78 -9.29 7.44 -17.80
C ASN A 78 -9.04 6.77 -19.15
N ARG A 79 -7.94 7.12 -19.82
CA ARG A 79 -7.56 6.49 -21.09
C ARG A 79 -7.31 5.00 -20.94
N GLY A 80 -6.56 4.58 -19.90
CA GLY A 80 -6.32 3.17 -19.63
C GLY A 80 -7.61 2.42 -19.25
N MET A 81 -8.46 3.01 -18.42
CA MET A 81 -9.75 2.40 -18.02
C MET A 81 -10.69 2.26 -19.23
N ARG A 82 -10.71 3.25 -20.13
CA ARG A 82 -11.47 3.18 -21.36
C ARG A 82 -11.01 2.03 -22.25
N LEU A 83 -9.69 1.89 -22.48
CA LEU A 83 -9.14 0.77 -23.23
C LEU A 83 -9.55 -0.57 -22.63
N LEU A 84 -9.38 -0.75 -21.32
CA LEU A 84 -9.73 -1.97 -20.62
C LEU A 84 -11.22 -2.29 -20.72
N THR A 85 -12.08 -1.30 -20.56
CA THR A 85 -13.54 -1.44 -20.66
C THR A 85 -13.98 -1.80 -22.09
N GLU A 86 -13.44 -1.12 -23.10
CA GLU A 86 -13.75 -1.41 -24.52
C GLU A 86 -13.20 -2.80 -24.93
N CYS A 87 -12.14 -3.28 -24.29
CA CYS A 87 -11.62 -4.64 -24.48
C CYS A 87 -12.42 -5.74 -23.75
N GLY A 88 -13.52 -5.41 -23.09
CA GLY A 88 -14.38 -6.38 -22.39
C GLY A 88 -14.18 -6.40 -20.88
N GLY A 89 -13.41 -5.45 -20.33
CA GLY A 89 -13.24 -5.30 -18.89
C GLY A 89 -12.04 -6.04 -18.31
N VAL A 90 -11.96 -6.03 -16.99
CA VAL A 90 -10.86 -6.58 -16.20
C VAL A 90 -11.38 -7.69 -15.29
N LYS A 91 -10.78 -8.86 -15.37
CA LYS A 91 -11.00 -9.93 -14.39
C LYS A 91 -10.14 -9.66 -13.17
N ALA A 92 -10.75 -9.51 -11.99
CA ALA A 92 -10.04 -9.18 -10.74
C ALA A 92 -10.25 -10.26 -9.67
N THR A 93 -9.17 -10.79 -9.13
CA THR A 93 -9.18 -11.85 -8.11
C THR A 93 -8.37 -11.42 -6.90
N VAL A 94 -8.96 -11.53 -5.71
CA VAL A 94 -8.25 -11.33 -4.44
C VAL A 94 -7.56 -12.63 -4.06
N VAL A 95 -6.23 -12.67 -4.19
CA VAL A 95 -5.45 -13.89 -3.93
C VAL A 95 -5.20 -14.07 -2.44
N GLU A 96 -4.96 -12.97 -1.73
CA GLU A 96 -4.55 -13.01 -0.33
C GLU A 96 -4.82 -11.67 0.36
N GLN A 97 -5.13 -11.73 1.64
CA GLN A 97 -5.30 -10.53 2.45
C GLN A 97 -4.74 -10.79 3.85
N ALA A 98 -3.74 -9.98 4.24
CA ALA A 98 -3.25 -9.93 5.61
C ALA A 98 -2.53 -8.61 5.89
N MET A 99 -2.62 -8.12 7.11
CA MET A 99 -1.84 -6.99 7.60
C MET A 99 -0.84 -7.51 8.64
N GLN A 100 0.38 -7.01 8.59
CA GLN A 100 1.48 -7.55 9.36
C GLN A 100 2.05 -6.58 10.37
N ARG A 101 2.54 -7.16 11.46
CA ARG A 101 3.55 -6.60 12.34
C ARG A 101 4.61 -7.67 12.59
N ALA A 102 5.88 -7.27 12.59
CA ALA A 102 6.98 -8.22 12.72
C ALA A 102 7.96 -7.78 13.82
N PRO A 103 7.66 -8.09 15.08
CA PRO A 103 8.63 -7.93 16.17
C PRO A 103 9.86 -8.80 15.93
N VAL A 104 10.99 -8.33 16.41
CA VAL A 104 12.22 -9.11 16.52
C VAL A 104 12.52 -9.34 17.99
N PHE A 105 12.74 -10.60 18.34
CA PHE A 105 13.21 -11.04 19.65
C PHE A 105 14.71 -11.24 19.61
N ILE A 106 15.39 -10.79 20.63
CA ILE A 106 16.84 -10.84 20.78
C ILE A 106 17.13 -11.91 21.79
N CYS A 107 17.74 -13.01 21.34
CA CYS A 107 18.13 -14.15 22.13
C CYS A 107 19.63 -14.08 22.47
N ALA A 108 20.11 -14.86 23.40
CA ALA A 108 21.52 -14.90 23.77
C ALA A 108 22.40 -15.43 22.61
N ASP A 109 21.90 -16.42 21.89
CA ASP A 109 22.58 -17.01 20.75
C ASP A 109 21.60 -17.61 19.73
N ALA A 110 22.16 -18.24 18.69
CA ALA A 110 21.36 -18.85 17.62
C ALA A 110 20.63 -20.13 18.07
N VAL A 111 21.11 -20.80 19.11
CA VAL A 111 20.47 -22.00 19.67
C VAL A 111 19.22 -21.61 20.44
N GLU A 112 19.32 -20.62 21.32
CA GLU A 112 18.17 -20.07 22.04
C GLU A 112 17.13 -19.50 21.06
N ALA A 113 17.56 -18.78 20.00
CA ALA A 113 16.66 -18.27 18.98
C ALA A 113 15.91 -19.39 18.23
N ARG A 114 16.57 -20.52 17.97
CA ARG A 114 15.95 -21.70 17.37
C ARG A 114 14.92 -22.31 18.33
N ASP A 115 15.31 -22.51 19.59
CA ASP A 115 14.48 -23.18 20.59
C ASP A 115 13.28 -22.27 20.98
N PHE A 116 13.48 -20.99 21.08
CA PHE A 116 12.40 -20.00 21.16
C PHE A 116 11.40 -20.12 19.99
N GLY A 117 11.88 -20.34 18.78
CA GLY A 117 10.99 -20.54 17.62
C GLY A 117 10.14 -21.81 17.74
N ARG A 118 10.65 -22.90 18.34
CA ARG A 118 9.87 -24.11 18.63
C ARG A 118 8.82 -23.84 19.70
N TRP A 119 9.23 -23.19 20.79
CA TRP A 119 8.33 -22.78 21.85
C TRP A 119 7.17 -21.91 21.37
N VAL A 120 7.43 -20.97 20.43
CA VAL A 120 6.37 -20.16 19.80
C VAL A 120 5.35 -21.02 19.07
N ASN A 121 5.78 -22.07 18.36
CA ASN A 121 4.86 -22.99 17.68
C ASN A 121 4.01 -23.80 18.67
N GLU A 122 4.60 -24.25 19.76
CA GLU A 122 3.93 -25.02 20.81
C GLU A 122 2.89 -24.16 21.56
N ASN A 123 3.13 -22.85 21.67
CA ASN A 123 2.26 -21.90 22.38
C ASN A 123 1.41 -21.01 21.47
N LEU A 124 1.26 -21.36 20.19
CA LEU A 124 0.62 -20.51 19.19
C LEU A 124 -0.81 -20.11 19.58
N ASP A 125 -1.58 -21.00 20.17
CA ASP A 125 -2.98 -20.72 20.54
C ASP A 125 -3.08 -19.75 21.73
N ALA A 126 -2.18 -19.83 22.68
CA ALA A 126 -2.10 -18.88 23.78
C ALA A 126 -1.66 -17.49 23.28
N ILE A 127 -0.66 -17.44 22.38
CA ILE A 127 -0.21 -16.22 21.72
C ILE A 127 -1.36 -15.58 20.92
N ARG A 128 -2.11 -16.39 20.17
CA ARG A 128 -3.30 -15.96 19.43
C ARG A 128 -4.34 -15.34 20.36
N SER A 129 -4.64 -16.03 21.44
CA SER A 129 -5.62 -15.55 22.43
C SER A 129 -5.21 -14.21 23.03
N ALA A 130 -3.94 -14.03 23.39
CA ALA A 130 -3.42 -12.77 23.90
C ALA A 130 -3.51 -11.64 22.88
N ALA A 131 -3.19 -11.90 21.60
CA ALA A 131 -3.31 -10.94 20.53
C ALA A 131 -4.78 -10.52 20.27
N GLU A 132 -5.66 -11.50 20.14
CA GLU A 132 -7.07 -11.29 19.78
C GLU A 132 -7.90 -10.67 20.91
N ALA A 133 -7.50 -10.81 22.16
CA ALA A 133 -8.13 -10.15 23.30
C ALA A 133 -8.20 -8.62 23.18
N THR A 134 -7.32 -8.01 22.37
CA THR A 134 -7.24 -6.57 22.18
C THR A 134 -8.16 -6.04 21.07
N THR A 135 -8.80 -6.91 20.31
CA THR A 135 -9.56 -6.53 19.11
C THR A 135 -10.84 -7.35 18.96
N ARG A 136 -11.90 -6.69 18.44
CA ARG A 136 -13.18 -7.37 18.11
C ARG A 136 -13.21 -7.95 16.69
N ARG A 137 -12.38 -7.43 15.78
CA ARG A 137 -12.43 -7.73 14.34
C ARG A 137 -11.18 -8.40 13.80
N GLY A 138 -10.01 -8.06 14.37
CA GLY A 138 -8.74 -8.65 13.94
C GLY A 138 -8.62 -10.11 14.35
N LYS A 139 -8.18 -10.95 13.42
CA LYS A 139 -7.89 -12.37 13.67
C LYS A 139 -6.47 -12.68 13.29
N LEU A 140 -5.73 -13.33 14.16
CA LEU A 140 -4.38 -13.80 13.88
C LEU A 140 -4.46 -15.07 13.03
N VAL A 141 -4.06 -14.94 11.76
CA VAL A 141 -4.07 -16.06 10.80
C VAL A 141 -2.91 -17.02 11.10
N ASN A 142 -1.69 -16.49 11.13
CA ASN A 142 -0.48 -17.24 11.42
C ASN A 142 0.66 -16.31 11.85
N ILE A 143 1.78 -16.92 12.29
CA ILE A 143 3.03 -16.24 12.61
C ILE A 143 4.14 -16.85 11.73
N GLY A 144 4.61 -16.06 10.74
CA GLY A 144 5.80 -16.42 9.99
C GLY A 144 7.05 -16.21 10.86
N GLN A 145 7.95 -17.17 10.87
CA GLN A 145 9.15 -17.12 11.70
C GLN A 145 10.40 -17.09 10.85
N TYR A 146 11.33 -16.18 11.17
CA TYR A 146 12.59 -16.02 10.47
C TYR A 146 13.72 -15.80 11.48
N GLN A 147 14.86 -16.46 11.25
CA GLN A 147 16.01 -16.37 12.15
C GLN A 147 17.23 -15.81 11.42
N VAL A 148 17.90 -14.88 12.07
CA VAL A 148 19.19 -14.34 11.60
C VAL A 148 20.13 -14.27 12.80
N GLY A 149 21.02 -15.26 12.93
CA GLY A 149 21.87 -15.39 14.13
C GLY A 149 21.02 -15.50 15.40
N PRO A 150 21.25 -14.66 16.42
CA PRO A 150 20.48 -14.64 17.66
C PRO A 150 19.12 -13.92 17.53
N LEU A 151 18.81 -13.37 16.38
CA LEU A 151 17.59 -12.61 16.16
C LEU A 151 16.47 -13.50 15.64
N ARG A 152 15.33 -13.51 16.33
CA ARG A 152 14.14 -14.22 15.90
C ARG A 152 13.05 -13.24 15.54
N TYR A 153 12.70 -13.15 14.26
CA TYR A 153 11.61 -12.34 13.74
C TYR A 153 10.31 -13.17 13.75
N LEU A 154 9.26 -12.61 14.32
CA LEU A 154 7.93 -13.18 14.31
C LEU A 154 7.01 -12.29 13.48
N ARG A 155 6.66 -12.71 12.27
CA ARG A 155 5.79 -11.97 11.37
C ARG A 155 4.34 -12.37 11.61
N PHE A 156 3.66 -11.63 12.46
CA PHE A 156 2.24 -11.79 12.76
C PHE A 156 1.38 -11.35 11.58
N ASN A 157 0.50 -12.20 11.10
CA ASN A 157 -0.39 -11.93 9.98
C ASN A 157 -1.84 -11.89 10.46
N PHE A 158 -2.51 -10.74 10.29
CA PHE A 158 -3.87 -10.52 10.76
C PHE A 158 -4.83 -10.24 9.62
N THR A 159 -6.08 -10.72 9.73
CA THR A 159 -7.21 -10.13 9.02
C THR A 159 -7.68 -8.87 9.74
N THR A 160 -8.14 -7.86 9.01
CA THR A 160 -8.48 -6.54 9.58
C THR A 160 -9.85 -6.02 9.13
N ALA A 161 -10.70 -6.87 8.55
CA ALA A 161 -11.97 -6.49 7.94
C ALA A 161 -11.78 -5.34 6.91
N ASP A 162 -12.59 -4.28 6.98
CA ASP A 162 -12.55 -3.18 6.01
C ASP A 162 -11.44 -2.15 6.28
N ALA A 163 -10.87 -2.16 7.48
CA ALA A 163 -9.80 -1.24 7.83
C ALA A 163 -8.44 -1.71 7.25
N ALA A 164 -7.53 -0.77 6.99
CA ALA A 164 -6.13 -1.11 6.73
C ALA A 164 -5.50 -1.86 7.91
N GLY A 165 -5.92 -1.54 9.13
CA GLY A 165 -5.65 -2.31 10.33
C GLY A 165 -4.24 -2.15 10.94
N GLN A 166 -3.48 -1.17 10.51
CA GLN A 166 -2.10 -1.00 10.95
C GLN A 166 -1.96 -0.77 12.47
N ASN A 167 -2.82 0.08 13.04
CA ASN A 167 -2.83 0.32 14.49
C ASN A 167 -3.37 -0.88 15.27
N LEU A 168 -4.38 -1.56 14.74
CA LEU A 168 -4.94 -2.78 15.30
C LEU A 168 -3.86 -3.86 15.42
N THR A 169 -3.14 -4.13 14.32
CA THR A 169 -2.08 -5.16 14.31
C THR A 169 -0.94 -4.81 15.24
N SER A 170 -0.59 -3.52 15.35
CA SER A 170 0.45 -3.08 16.30
C SER A 170 0.05 -3.34 17.75
N LYS A 171 -1.19 -2.98 18.14
CA LYS A 171 -1.72 -3.20 19.49
C LYS A 171 -1.83 -4.68 19.81
N ALA A 172 -2.37 -5.48 18.88
CA ALA A 172 -2.54 -6.92 19.06
C ALA A 172 -1.20 -7.64 19.17
N THR A 173 -0.24 -7.29 18.32
CA THR A 173 1.10 -7.86 18.37
C THR A 173 1.84 -7.45 19.65
N TRP A 174 1.69 -6.21 20.11
CA TRP A 174 2.28 -5.77 21.36
C TRP A 174 1.77 -6.62 22.55
N ALA A 175 0.48 -6.83 22.67
CA ALA A 175 -0.09 -7.68 23.73
C ALA A 175 0.43 -9.13 23.66
N ALA A 176 0.55 -9.67 22.45
CA ALA A 176 1.15 -10.98 22.25
C ALA A 176 2.62 -11.02 22.68
N CYS A 177 3.41 -9.98 22.36
CA CYS A 177 4.82 -9.90 22.78
C CYS A 177 4.98 -9.79 24.29
N GLU A 178 4.12 -9.02 24.96
CA GLU A 178 4.14 -8.96 26.44
C GLU A 178 3.80 -10.32 27.07
N TRP A 179 2.80 -11.01 26.50
CA TRP A 179 2.49 -12.38 26.94
C TRP A 179 3.68 -13.34 26.71
N ILE A 180 4.28 -13.33 25.53
CA ILE A 180 5.46 -14.15 25.20
C ILE A 180 6.59 -13.88 26.20
N LYS A 181 6.87 -12.60 26.46
CA LYS A 181 7.93 -12.20 27.40
C LYS A 181 7.68 -12.69 28.82
N SER A 182 6.42 -12.76 29.26
CA SER A 182 6.06 -13.26 30.60
C SER A 182 6.01 -14.76 30.69
N ALA A 183 5.71 -15.47 29.61
CA ALA A 183 5.50 -16.92 29.59
C ALA A 183 6.75 -17.72 29.19
N PHE A 184 7.67 -17.13 28.43
CA PHE A 184 8.89 -17.77 28.02
C PHE A 184 9.84 -17.94 29.23
N PRO A 185 10.45 -19.12 29.43
CA PRO A 185 11.28 -19.39 30.63
C PRO A 185 12.63 -18.65 30.62
N GLY A 186 13.02 -18.01 29.55
CA GLY A 186 14.24 -17.20 29.41
C GLY A 186 13.98 -15.69 29.49
N THR A 187 15.07 -14.91 29.50
CA THR A 187 14.98 -13.46 29.46
C THR A 187 15.00 -12.99 28.01
N LEU A 188 13.86 -12.47 27.51
CA LEU A 188 13.74 -11.96 26.15
C LEU A 188 13.63 -10.44 26.14
N GLN A 189 14.40 -9.82 25.26
CA GLN A 189 14.16 -8.45 24.80
C GLN A 189 13.51 -8.49 23.41
N TYR A 190 12.67 -7.51 23.09
CA TYR A 190 12.11 -7.41 21.75
C TYR A 190 11.96 -5.96 21.30
N ILE A 191 11.93 -5.78 19.98
CA ILE A 191 11.57 -4.54 19.33
C ILE A 191 10.30 -4.82 18.51
N LEU A 192 9.22 -4.08 18.77
CA LEU A 192 7.90 -4.32 18.18
C LEU A 192 7.89 -4.20 16.64
N SER A 193 8.71 -3.35 16.08
CA SER A 193 8.87 -3.20 14.63
C SER A 193 10.30 -3.54 14.23
N GLY A 194 10.55 -4.82 13.99
CA GLY A 194 11.86 -5.35 13.58
C GLY A 194 12.19 -5.12 12.10
N GLY A 195 11.30 -4.48 11.34
CA GLY A 195 11.50 -4.17 9.92
C GLY A 195 11.08 -5.27 8.96
N LEU A 196 10.89 -6.52 9.39
CA LEU A 196 10.47 -7.62 8.52
C LEU A 196 8.96 -7.58 8.18
N ASP A 197 8.19 -6.71 8.82
CA ASP A 197 6.86 -6.32 8.37
C ASP A 197 6.88 -5.57 7.04
N THR A 198 8.05 -5.01 6.66
CA THR A 198 8.31 -4.33 5.39
C THR A 198 7.25 -3.28 5.06
N ASP A 199 6.90 -2.47 6.07
CA ASP A 199 5.82 -1.50 6.01
C ASP A 199 6.03 -0.47 4.89
N LYS A 200 5.01 -0.31 4.03
CA LYS A 200 4.94 0.67 2.95
C LYS A 200 6.10 0.60 1.94
N LYS A 201 6.86 -0.50 1.90
CA LYS A 201 8.03 -0.68 1.03
C LYS A 201 7.87 -1.88 0.13
N HIS A 202 8.52 -1.81 -1.03
CA HIS A 202 8.78 -3.01 -1.78
C HIS A 202 9.84 -3.84 -1.06
N SER A 203 9.58 -5.15 -0.97
CA SER A 203 10.55 -6.10 -0.46
C SER A 203 10.32 -7.46 -1.09
N HIS A 204 11.35 -8.30 -1.04
CA HIS A 204 11.23 -9.68 -1.51
C HIS A 204 10.16 -10.44 -0.70
N VAL A 205 10.10 -10.21 0.60
CA VAL A 205 9.09 -10.79 1.48
C VAL A 205 7.67 -10.39 1.05
N ASN A 206 7.41 -9.10 0.79
CA ASN A 206 6.09 -8.64 0.33
C ASN A 206 5.75 -9.12 -1.08
N MET A 207 6.73 -9.52 -1.85
CA MET A 207 6.49 -10.10 -3.16
C MET A 207 6.06 -11.57 -3.07
N LEU A 208 6.64 -12.32 -2.16
CA LEU A 208 6.32 -13.73 -1.91
C LEU A 208 5.08 -13.86 -1.03
N LEU A 209 5.09 -13.13 0.08
CA LEU A 209 4.02 -13.06 1.06
C LEU A 209 3.31 -11.71 0.90
N THR A 210 2.08 -11.62 1.20
CA THR A 210 1.33 -10.38 1.02
C THR A 210 1.59 -9.36 2.13
N ARG A 211 1.30 -8.07 1.85
CA ARG A 211 1.01 -7.05 2.83
C ARG A 211 -0.21 -6.24 2.38
N GLY A 212 -1.28 -6.27 3.17
CA GLY A 212 -2.59 -5.78 2.77
C GLY A 212 -3.29 -6.76 1.82
N ARG A 213 -3.98 -6.27 0.80
CA ARG A 213 -4.66 -7.10 -0.20
C ARG A 213 -3.78 -7.30 -1.42
N ARG A 214 -3.56 -8.56 -1.78
CA ARG A 214 -2.99 -8.95 -3.06
C ARG A 214 -4.12 -9.20 -4.06
N VAL A 215 -4.20 -8.34 -5.05
CA VAL A 215 -5.19 -8.45 -6.13
C VAL A 215 -4.45 -8.71 -7.44
N VAL A 216 -4.88 -9.72 -8.17
CA VAL A 216 -4.47 -9.97 -9.55
C VAL A 216 -5.56 -9.44 -10.46
N ALA A 217 -5.20 -8.61 -11.42
CA ALA A 217 -6.10 -8.10 -12.45
C ALA A 217 -5.56 -8.50 -13.82
N GLU A 218 -6.44 -9.07 -14.65
CA GLU A 218 -6.13 -9.63 -15.95
C GLU A 218 -7.08 -9.06 -17.01
N ALA A 219 -6.51 -8.74 -18.18
CA ALA A 219 -7.30 -8.30 -19.34
C ALA A 219 -6.62 -8.74 -20.62
N VAL A 220 -7.41 -8.98 -21.65
CA VAL A 220 -6.95 -9.24 -23.01
C VAL A 220 -7.14 -7.96 -23.82
N LEU A 221 -6.03 -7.38 -24.28
CA LEU A 221 -6.09 -6.16 -25.08
C LEU A 221 -6.25 -6.50 -26.56
N GLN A 222 -7.30 -5.96 -27.18
CA GLN A 222 -7.50 -6.07 -28.60
C GLN A 222 -6.58 -5.09 -29.35
N ARG A 223 -5.86 -5.61 -30.36
CA ARG A 223 -4.84 -4.83 -31.11
C ARG A 223 -5.40 -3.52 -31.68
N ASP A 224 -6.54 -3.57 -32.30
CA ASP A 224 -7.13 -2.40 -32.96
C ASP A 224 -7.56 -1.34 -31.98
N LEU A 225 -8.09 -1.75 -30.81
CA LEU A 225 -8.42 -0.85 -29.72
C LEU A 225 -7.18 -0.22 -29.10
N LEU A 226 -6.12 -1.03 -28.91
CA LEU A 226 -4.84 -0.55 -28.42
C LEU A 226 -4.26 0.54 -29.35
N ASN A 227 -4.21 0.25 -30.64
CA ASN A 227 -3.72 1.22 -31.63
C ASN A 227 -4.56 2.49 -31.65
N ARG A 228 -5.90 2.35 -31.68
CA ARG A 228 -6.82 3.48 -31.76
C ARG A 228 -6.81 4.38 -30.53
N LEU A 229 -6.78 3.80 -29.34
CA LEU A 229 -6.94 4.53 -28.08
C LEU A 229 -5.60 4.97 -27.46
N MET A 230 -4.53 4.21 -27.72
CA MET A 230 -3.23 4.45 -27.11
C MET A 230 -2.17 4.93 -28.10
N GLY A 231 -2.42 4.79 -29.39
CA GLY A 231 -1.44 5.16 -30.44
C GLY A 231 -0.18 4.29 -30.45
N VAL A 232 -0.26 3.08 -29.89
CA VAL A 232 0.87 2.14 -29.82
C VAL A 232 0.46 0.76 -30.32
N ASP A 233 1.41 0.03 -30.91
CA ASP A 233 1.22 -1.37 -31.28
C ASP A 233 1.59 -2.32 -30.12
N THR A 234 1.27 -3.60 -30.29
CA THR A 234 1.56 -4.63 -29.27
C THR A 234 3.03 -4.83 -29.01
N LYS A 235 3.91 -4.66 -30.04
CA LYS A 235 5.36 -4.80 -29.88
C LYS A 235 5.93 -3.63 -29.08
N GLN A 236 5.51 -2.41 -29.40
CA GLN A 236 5.90 -1.21 -28.66
C GLN A 236 5.46 -1.29 -27.19
N LEU A 237 4.22 -1.73 -26.93
CA LEU A 237 3.74 -1.92 -25.56
C LEU A 237 4.58 -2.97 -24.82
N PHE A 238 4.81 -4.12 -25.43
CA PHE A 238 5.60 -5.19 -24.83
C PHE A 238 7.05 -4.74 -24.57
N TYR A 239 7.69 -4.11 -25.55
CA TYR A 239 9.09 -3.67 -25.46
C TYR A 239 9.27 -2.61 -24.37
N SER A 240 8.38 -1.60 -24.31
CA SER A 240 8.44 -0.59 -23.27
C SER A 240 8.24 -1.19 -21.88
N ARG A 241 7.42 -2.25 -21.73
CA ARG A 241 7.28 -3.01 -20.48
C ARG A 241 8.54 -3.74 -20.10
N GLN A 242 9.25 -4.34 -21.04
CA GLN A 242 10.53 -5.00 -20.78
C GLN A 242 11.59 -4.00 -20.31
N ILE A 243 11.70 -2.85 -20.96
CA ILE A 243 12.63 -1.78 -20.55
C ILE A 243 12.33 -1.31 -19.14
N GLN A 244 11.06 -0.97 -18.87
CA GLN A 244 10.64 -0.52 -17.55
C GLN A 244 10.89 -1.60 -16.47
N ALA A 245 10.59 -2.86 -16.78
CA ALA A 245 10.83 -3.94 -15.85
C ALA A 245 12.33 -4.10 -15.52
N THR A 246 13.21 -3.92 -16.51
CA THR A 246 14.65 -3.98 -16.32
C THR A 246 15.17 -2.81 -15.49
N GLY A 247 14.75 -1.59 -15.81
CA GLY A 247 15.10 -0.38 -15.05
C GLY A 247 14.59 -0.41 -13.60
N LEU A 248 13.39 -0.95 -13.39
CA LEU A 248 12.79 -1.08 -12.08
C LEU A 248 13.49 -2.09 -11.16
N GLN A 249 14.20 -3.08 -11.73
CA GLN A 249 14.97 -4.04 -10.95
C GLN A 249 16.21 -3.41 -10.30
N GLY A 250 16.74 -2.35 -10.87
CA GLY A 250 17.89 -1.61 -10.32
C GLY A 250 17.56 -0.69 -9.14
N SER A 251 16.27 -0.46 -8.83
CA SER A 251 15.85 0.40 -7.72
C SER A 251 14.77 -0.28 -6.90
N SER A 252 14.99 -0.44 -5.60
CA SER A 252 14.03 -1.10 -4.71
C SER A 252 12.69 -0.37 -4.63
N ALA A 253 12.67 0.95 -4.67
CA ALA A 253 11.47 1.76 -4.63
C ALA A 253 10.66 1.67 -5.93
N THR A 254 11.33 1.78 -7.07
CA THR A 254 10.74 1.64 -8.40
C THR A 254 10.34 0.20 -8.71
N THR A 255 11.09 -0.79 -8.23
CA THR A 255 10.72 -2.20 -8.36
C THR A 255 9.37 -2.48 -7.71
N SER A 256 9.08 -1.85 -6.57
CA SER A 256 7.77 -1.93 -5.93
C SER A 256 6.66 -1.43 -6.85
N ALA A 257 6.83 -0.26 -7.43
CA ALA A 257 5.86 0.32 -8.36
C ALA A 257 5.71 -0.54 -9.63
N GLY A 258 6.82 -0.98 -10.22
CA GLY A 258 6.82 -1.82 -11.42
C GLY A 258 6.19 -3.19 -11.21
N ARG A 259 6.39 -3.81 -10.07
CA ARG A 259 5.76 -5.08 -9.74
C ARG A 259 4.27 -4.96 -9.45
N ARG A 260 3.84 -3.87 -8.84
CA ARG A 260 2.42 -3.55 -8.72
C ARG A 260 1.77 -3.36 -10.08
N LEU A 261 2.47 -2.73 -11.01
CA LEU A 261 2.04 -2.61 -12.41
C LEU A 261 1.94 -3.96 -13.10
N ARG A 262 2.84 -4.92 -12.79
CA ARG A 262 2.83 -6.27 -13.37
C ARG A 262 1.80 -7.20 -12.74
N LYS A 263 1.37 -6.96 -11.50
CA LYS A 263 0.49 -7.85 -10.71
C LYS A 263 -0.90 -7.28 -10.47
N GLY A 264 -1.48 -6.58 -11.42
CA GLY A 264 -2.89 -6.30 -11.44
C GLY A 264 -3.40 -5.13 -10.61
N ASN A 265 -2.58 -4.45 -9.82
CA ASN A 265 -2.92 -3.09 -9.41
C ASN A 265 -2.77 -2.11 -10.59
N SER A 266 -2.44 -2.64 -11.74
CA SER A 266 -2.14 -1.90 -12.95
C SER A 266 -3.36 -1.34 -13.66
N CYS A 267 -4.55 -1.83 -13.38
CA CYS A 267 -5.73 -1.19 -13.96
C CYS A 267 -5.90 0.25 -13.46
N TYR A 268 -5.47 0.55 -12.25
CA TYR A 268 -5.47 1.91 -11.71
C TYR A 268 -4.22 2.70 -12.07
N ARG A 269 -3.17 2.00 -12.45
CA ARG A 269 -1.95 2.54 -13.03
C ARG A 269 -1.78 2.02 -14.45
N ALA A 270 -2.86 1.89 -15.18
CA ALA A 270 -2.84 1.56 -16.58
C ALA A 270 -2.17 2.64 -17.41
N SER A 271 -1.47 3.54 -16.78
CA SER A 271 -0.75 4.56 -17.51
C SER A 271 0.75 4.52 -17.29
N PRO A 272 1.36 3.45 -17.69
CA PRO A 272 2.73 3.54 -18.16
C PRO A 272 2.84 4.47 -19.36
N GLU A 273 1.71 4.87 -19.83
CA GLU A 273 1.53 5.79 -20.92
C GLU A 273 2.15 7.14 -20.68
N ARG A 274 2.40 7.55 -19.44
CA ARG A 274 3.27 8.69 -19.21
C ARG A 274 4.66 8.53 -19.80
N SER A 275 5.16 7.32 -19.82
CA SER A 275 6.45 7.01 -20.46
C SER A 275 6.32 6.67 -21.94
N MET A 276 5.09 6.46 -22.41
CA MET A 276 4.78 6.09 -23.79
C MET A 276 4.04 7.20 -24.55
N CYS A 277 3.56 8.22 -23.87
CA CYS A 277 3.25 9.44 -24.56
C CYS A 277 4.57 9.99 -25.08
N SER A 278 4.84 9.73 -26.35
CA SER A 278 5.77 10.53 -27.11
C SER A 278 5.54 12.00 -26.73
N PRO A 279 6.58 12.80 -26.59
CA PRO A 279 6.39 14.22 -26.51
C PRO A 279 5.43 14.57 -27.64
N ALA A 280 4.43 15.39 -27.34
CA ALA A 280 3.59 15.95 -28.39
C ALA A 280 4.53 16.44 -29.49
N PRO A 281 4.26 16.18 -30.77
CA PRO A 281 5.12 16.67 -31.82
C PRO A 281 5.31 18.16 -31.53
N ALA A 282 6.56 18.56 -31.44
CA ALA A 282 6.90 19.95 -31.24
C ALA A 282 6.07 20.72 -32.24
N SER A 283 5.21 21.61 -31.77
CA SER A 283 4.50 22.50 -32.63
C SER A 283 5.57 23.28 -33.40
N THR A 284 5.77 22.94 -34.63
CA THR A 284 6.50 23.77 -35.57
C THR A 284 5.73 25.07 -35.65
N GLN A 285 6.10 26.05 -34.83
CA GLN A 285 5.72 27.41 -35.06
C GLN A 285 6.30 27.78 -36.42
N PRO A 286 5.49 28.29 -37.36
CA PRO A 286 6.04 28.83 -38.58
C PRO A 286 6.93 30.01 -38.19
N ALA A 287 8.15 30.02 -38.71
CA ALA A 287 9.03 31.17 -38.61
C ALA A 287 8.36 32.33 -39.31
N GLU A 288 7.85 33.30 -38.55
CA GLU A 288 7.51 34.59 -39.08
C GLU A 288 8.79 35.31 -39.50
N LYS A 289 8.74 35.77 -40.75
CA LYS A 289 9.76 36.62 -41.33
C LYS A 289 9.69 38.02 -40.74
#